data_4c166f51472c69f94d68b47f4c54e8d5
#
_entry.id   4c166f51472c69f94d68b47f4c54e8d5
#
_cell.length_a   1.000
_cell.length_b   1.000
_cell.length_c   1.000
_cell.angle_alpha   90.00
_cell.angle_beta   90.00
_cell.angle_gamma   90.00
#
_symmetry.space_group_name_H-M   'P 1'
#
loop_
_entity.id
_entity.type
_entity.pdbx_description
1 polymer ?
#
loop_
_entity_poly.entity_id
_entity_poly.type
_entity_poly.pdbx_seq_one_letter_code
_entity_poly.pdbx_strand_id
1 'polypeptide(L)'
;MVHLVSGSSFSSAGGCSLVEDVNFSLPDVIRLAWVSEEARSAHQPQIERVRKAWSSVEWRSILSGIRPCACIVTSPKCISLLTAEVSAQGLKLYPLRVIELTANQRTDSPVLIDAVIGRRRDAQRFVKAWKRRDTEEMGRLLGYPRCCREFFRTVFELRRLIDQTWTAAMNTTAAKHEDRVIRITATPWGNSLLRTIGLKPVLHLPCSFECAASLELGARFSELMCTEGYAEEVTYLREALQWPAEWSGLHGIAEIRTPVVKICTRTDSTAQKIVVQWLGSQYPSEGARGLTYPFIVRHSDSDPPKLVAIQRK
;
A
#
# COMPACT_ATOMS: atom_id res chain seq x y z
N MET A 1 -12.61 7.22 -4.26
CA MET A 1 -12.93 5.78 -4.21
C MET A 1 -11.74 5.08 -3.57
N VAL A 2 -11.88 4.63 -2.34
CA VAL A 2 -10.80 3.93 -1.64
C VAL A 2 -10.84 2.48 -2.11
N HIS A 3 -9.83 2.04 -2.86
CA HIS A 3 -9.67 0.62 -3.14
C HIS A 3 -9.23 -0.08 -1.86
N LEU A 4 -10.19 -0.69 -1.20
CA LEU A 4 -9.92 -1.64 -0.13
C LEU A 4 -9.25 -2.85 -0.76
N VAL A 5 -7.97 -3.03 -0.49
CA VAL A 5 -7.40 -4.37 -0.53
C VAL A 5 -8.02 -5.08 0.67
N SER A 6 -9.18 -5.71 0.47
CA SER A 6 -9.77 -6.57 1.47
C SER A 6 -8.79 -7.70 1.73
N GLY A 7 -8.17 -7.71 2.90
CA GLY A 7 -7.49 -8.88 3.40
C GLY A 7 -8.49 -10.03 3.37
N SER A 8 -8.19 -11.07 2.58
CA SER A 8 -8.96 -12.29 2.56
C SER A 8 -9.00 -12.85 3.98
N SER A 9 -10.19 -12.93 4.57
CA SER A 9 -10.43 -13.70 5.79
C SER A 9 -10.12 -15.16 5.50
N PHE A 10 -8.96 -15.62 5.96
CA PHE A 10 -8.65 -17.04 5.99
C PHE A 10 -9.25 -17.62 7.27
N SER A 11 -10.26 -18.48 7.13
CA SER A 11 -10.72 -19.36 8.19
C SER A 11 -9.57 -20.24 8.63
N SER A 12 -9.12 -20.10 9.87
CA SER A 12 -8.12 -20.96 10.51
C SER A 12 -8.81 -22.10 11.23
N ALA A 13 -8.54 -23.32 10.78
CA ALA A 13 -8.76 -24.49 11.60
C ALA A 13 -7.58 -24.67 12.58
N GLY A 14 -7.87 -24.68 13.89
CA GLY A 14 -7.17 -25.40 14.94
C GLY A 14 -5.77 -24.94 15.31
N GLY A 15 -5.67 -24.19 16.43
CA GLY A 15 -4.42 -23.99 17.17
C GLY A 15 -4.69 -23.17 18.43
N CYS A 16 -4.77 -23.84 19.58
CA CYS A 16 -5.01 -23.26 20.91
C CYS A 16 -3.90 -22.25 21.25
N SER A 17 -4.25 -20.99 21.37
CA SER A 17 -3.44 -19.96 21.99
C SER A 17 -4.36 -19.20 22.97
N LEU A 18 -4.04 -19.27 24.26
CA LEU A 18 -4.67 -18.51 25.32
C LEU A 18 -4.38 -17.01 25.15
N VAL A 19 -5.09 -16.38 24.27
CA VAL A 19 -5.31 -14.94 24.28
C VAL A 19 -6.79 -14.79 24.54
N GLU A 20 -7.15 -14.19 25.67
CA GLU A 20 -8.54 -13.87 25.98
C GLU A 20 -9.14 -13.20 24.75
N ASP A 21 -10.20 -13.80 24.21
CA ASP A 21 -11.02 -13.26 23.13
C ASP A 21 -11.65 -11.95 23.60
N VAL A 22 -10.95 -10.87 23.42
CA VAL A 22 -11.58 -9.57 23.43
C VAL A 22 -12.41 -9.53 22.16
N ASN A 23 -13.70 -9.74 22.32
CA ASN A 23 -14.72 -9.76 21.25
C ASN A 23 -14.89 -8.36 20.64
N PHE A 24 -13.79 -7.77 20.16
CA PHE A 24 -13.75 -6.47 19.52
C PHE A 24 -13.50 -6.67 18.03
N SER A 25 -14.57 -6.68 17.24
CA SER A 25 -14.49 -6.68 15.79
C SER A 25 -13.90 -5.34 15.33
N LEU A 26 -12.63 -5.32 15.00
CA LEU A 26 -12.01 -4.16 14.36
C LEU A 26 -12.60 -3.95 12.97
N PRO A 27 -12.99 -2.73 12.60
CA PRO A 27 -13.49 -2.47 11.28
C PRO A 27 -12.43 -2.75 10.21
N ASP A 28 -12.77 -3.53 9.20
CA ASP A 28 -11.91 -3.77 8.03
C ASP A 28 -11.82 -2.54 7.10
N VAL A 29 -12.36 -1.41 7.53
CA VAL A 29 -12.51 -0.20 6.72
C VAL A 29 -11.37 0.76 6.99
N ILE A 30 -10.67 1.13 5.94
CA ILE A 30 -9.74 2.26 5.96
C ILE A 30 -10.56 3.55 6.10
N ARG A 31 -10.27 4.33 7.13
CA ARG A 31 -10.89 5.65 7.31
C ARG A 31 -9.90 6.73 6.91
N LEU A 32 -10.34 7.60 6.02
CA LEU A 32 -9.62 8.80 5.61
C LEU A 32 -10.32 10.02 6.21
N ALA A 33 -9.59 10.84 6.91
CA ALA A 33 -10.03 12.16 7.35
C ALA A 33 -9.07 13.22 6.80
N TRP A 34 -9.63 14.30 6.29
CA TRP A 34 -8.86 15.48 5.89
C TRP A 34 -8.53 16.31 7.11
N VAL A 35 -7.38 16.95 7.10
CA VAL A 35 -6.94 17.82 8.19
C VAL A 35 -7.80 19.08 8.24
N SER A 36 -8.18 19.60 7.08
CA SER A 36 -9.09 20.71 6.91
C SER A 36 -9.83 20.62 5.57
N GLU A 37 -10.83 21.45 5.35
CA GLU A 37 -11.55 21.51 4.08
C GLU A 37 -10.69 22.15 2.98
N GLU A 38 -9.79 23.07 3.34
CA GLU A 38 -8.80 23.64 2.42
C GLU A 38 -7.83 22.55 1.92
N ALA A 39 -7.31 21.72 2.84
CA ALA A 39 -6.47 20.59 2.47
C ALA A 39 -7.21 19.61 1.57
N ARG A 40 -8.47 19.35 1.84
CA ARG A 40 -9.31 18.51 1.00
C ARG A 40 -9.46 19.08 -0.40
N SER A 41 -9.85 20.35 -0.50
CA SER A 41 -10.09 21.03 -1.78
C SER A 41 -8.82 21.09 -2.64
N ALA A 42 -7.65 21.31 -2.02
CA ALA A 42 -6.37 21.37 -2.71
C ALA A 42 -5.85 20.00 -3.15
N HIS A 43 -5.96 18.98 -2.30
CA HIS A 43 -5.25 17.72 -2.49
C HIS A 43 -6.12 16.55 -2.99
N GLN A 44 -7.42 16.52 -2.71
CA GLN A 44 -8.28 15.44 -3.16
C GLN A 44 -8.26 15.27 -4.69
N PRO A 45 -8.39 16.33 -5.51
CA PRO A 45 -8.32 16.19 -6.98
C PRO A 45 -6.97 15.64 -7.45
N GLN A 46 -5.87 16.05 -6.81
CA GLN A 46 -4.53 15.59 -7.17
C GLN A 46 -4.33 14.11 -6.84
N ILE A 47 -4.77 13.67 -5.66
CA ILE A 47 -4.73 12.25 -5.26
C ILE A 47 -5.56 11.41 -6.22
N GLU A 48 -6.74 11.87 -6.63
CA GLU A 48 -7.59 11.18 -7.60
C GLU A 48 -6.91 11.08 -8.97
N ARG A 49 -6.24 12.14 -9.44
CA ARG A 49 -5.45 12.14 -10.67
C ARG A 49 -4.32 11.11 -10.60
N VAL A 50 -3.53 11.09 -9.53
CA VAL A 50 -2.45 10.08 -9.33
C VAL A 50 -3.01 8.67 -9.35
N ARG A 51 -4.14 8.42 -8.69
CA ARG A 51 -4.79 7.10 -8.70
C ARG A 51 -5.24 6.68 -10.09
N LYS A 52 -5.81 7.62 -10.85
CA LYS A 52 -6.23 7.39 -12.23
C LYS A 52 -5.01 7.10 -13.12
N ALA A 53 -3.93 7.86 -12.97
CA ALA A 53 -2.68 7.62 -13.69
C ALA A 53 -2.13 6.21 -13.39
N TRP A 54 -2.08 5.79 -12.11
CA TRP A 54 -1.70 4.42 -11.74
C TRP A 54 -2.57 3.37 -12.42
N SER A 55 -3.89 3.54 -12.40
CA SER A 55 -4.82 2.59 -13.05
C SER A 55 -4.57 2.49 -14.55
N SER A 56 -4.21 3.59 -15.19
CA SER A 56 -3.91 3.63 -16.63
C SER A 56 -2.59 2.95 -16.98
N VAL A 57 -1.53 3.18 -16.20
CA VAL A 57 -0.19 2.66 -16.51
C VAL A 57 0.04 1.25 -15.98
N GLU A 58 -0.80 0.77 -15.07
CA GLU A 58 -0.58 -0.50 -14.39
C GLU A 58 -0.44 -1.67 -15.38
N TRP A 59 -1.28 -1.79 -16.36
CA TRP A 59 -1.16 -2.85 -17.36
C TRP A 59 -0.16 -2.49 -18.49
N ARG A 60 0.06 -1.18 -18.77
CA ARG A 60 1.04 -0.72 -19.76
C ARG A 60 2.47 -1.07 -19.35
N SER A 61 2.71 -1.26 -18.06
CA SER A 61 4.00 -1.76 -17.55
C SER A 61 4.41 -3.13 -18.11
N ILE A 62 3.46 -3.90 -18.65
CA ILE A 62 3.74 -5.17 -19.33
C ILE A 62 4.34 -4.90 -20.71
N LEU A 63 3.79 -3.90 -21.42
CA LEU A 63 4.27 -3.51 -22.75
C LEU A 63 5.67 -2.92 -22.70
N SER A 64 5.96 -2.12 -21.65
CA SER A 64 7.28 -1.54 -21.41
C SER A 64 8.30 -2.54 -20.82
N GLY A 65 7.91 -3.81 -20.62
CA GLY A 65 8.80 -4.84 -20.10
C GLY A 65 9.20 -4.67 -18.64
N ILE A 66 8.47 -3.87 -17.85
CA ILE A 66 8.71 -3.71 -16.41
C ILE A 66 8.33 -5.00 -15.68
N ARG A 67 7.26 -5.66 -16.10
CA ARG A 67 6.76 -6.90 -15.47
C ARG A 67 5.97 -7.78 -16.45
N PRO A 68 5.88 -9.11 -16.21
CA PRO A 68 5.12 -10.03 -17.04
C PRO A 68 3.60 -9.89 -16.94
N CYS A 69 3.08 -9.58 -15.74
CA CYS A 69 1.65 -9.50 -15.46
C CYS A 69 1.30 -8.27 -14.62
N ALA A 70 0.06 -7.83 -14.73
CA ALA A 70 -0.55 -6.80 -13.89
C ALA A 70 -1.86 -7.31 -13.30
N CYS A 71 -2.08 -7.09 -12.00
CA CYS A 71 -3.38 -7.26 -11.37
C CYS A 71 -4.10 -5.93 -11.35
N ILE A 72 -5.36 -5.94 -11.75
CA ILE A 72 -6.21 -4.76 -11.77
C ILE A 72 -7.54 -5.03 -11.06
N VAL A 73 -8.16 -3.96 -10.59
CA VAL A 73 -9.53 -3.99 -10.11
C VAL A 73 -10.38 -3.13 -11.04
N THR A 74 -11.45 -3.68 -11.57
CA THR A 74 -12.32 -2.99 -12.52
C THR A 74 -13.81 -3.25 -12.20
N SER A 75 -14.69 -2.44 -12.77
CA SER A 75 -16.13 -2.69 -12.66
C SER A 75 -16.64 -3.58 -13.80
N PRO A 76 -17.77 -4.27 -13.62
CA PRO A 76 -18.42 -5.03 -14.71
C PRO A 76 -18.70 -4.17 -15.94
N LYS A 77 -18.97 -2.87 -15.76
CA LYS A 77 -19.22 -1.93 -16.86
C LYS A 77 -17.97 -1.66 -17.70
N CYS A 78 -16.79 -1.68 -17.08
CA CYS A 78 -15.53 -1.32 -17.74
C CYS A 78 -14.75 -2.53 -18.28
N ILE A 79 -15.07 -3.76 -17.83
CA ILE A 79 -14.27 -4.94 -18.15
C ILE A 79 -14.24 -5.26 -19.64
N SER A 80 -15.36 -5.09 -20.35
CA SER A 80 -15.46 -5.38 -21.79
C SER A 80 -14.60 -4.41 -22.60
N LEU A 81 -14.65 -3.11 -22.26
CA LEU A 81 -13.84 -2.07 -22.91
C LEU A 81 -12.34 -2.33 -22.66
N LEU A 82 -11.98 -2.59 -21.40
CA LEU A 82 -10.60 -2.89 -21.04
C LEU A 82 -10.10 -4.17 -21.72
N THR A 83 -10.95 -5.20 -21.82
CA THR A 83 -10.59 -6.45 -22.53
C THR A 83 -10.30 -6.19 -24.01
N ALA A 84 -11.09 -5.34 -24.66
CA ALA A 84 -10.85 -4.96 -26.04
C ALA A 84 -9.53 -4.17 -26.18
N GLU A 85 -9.29 -3.19 -25.29
CA GLU A 85 -8.08 -2.37 -25.28
C GLU A 85 -6.82 -3.23 -25.11
N VAL A 86 -6.75 -4.09 -24.10
CA VAL A 86 -5.57 -4.93 -23.87
C VAL A 86 -5.39 -5.99 -24.94
N SER A 87 -6.50 -6.50 -25.52
CA SER A 87 -6.43 -7.48 -26.61
C SER A 87 -5.86 -6.88 -27.88
N ALA A 88 -6.15 -5.63 -28.18
CA ALA A 88 -5.56 -4.89 -29.30
C ALA A 88 -4.02 -4.76 -29.16
N GLN A 89 -3.50 -4.85 -27.95
CA GLN A 89 -2.06 -4.85 -27.63
C GLN A 89 -1.45 -6.27 -27.51
N GLY A 90 -2.18 -7.29 -27.91
CA GLY A 90 -1.70 -8.68 -27.83
C GLY A 90 -1.69 -9.27 -26.43
N LEU A 91 -2.33 -8.60 -25.46
CA LEU A 91 -2.46 -9.06 -24.08
C LEU A 91 -3.79 -9.80 -23.87
N LYS A 92 -3.89 -10.53 -22.78
CA LYS A 92 -5.10 -11.23 -22.35
C LYS A 92 -5.47 -10.82 -20.93
N LEU A 93 -6.75 -10.63 -20.69
CA LEU A 93 -7.34 -10.37 -19.38
C LEU A 93 -8.07 -11.63 -18.91
N TYR A 94 -7.82 -12.04 -17.67
CA TYR A 94 -8.51 -13.16 -17.01
C TYR A 94 -9.07 -12.68 -15.68
N PRO A 95 -10.40 -12.75 -15.47
CA PRO A 95 -11.01 -12.52 -14.17
C PRO A 95 -10.50 -13.56 -13.14
N LEU A 96 -10.24 -13.11 -11.92
CA LEU A 96 -9.78 -13.94 -10.80
C LEU A 96 -10.88 -14.17 -9.78
N ARG A 97 -11.55 -13.10 -9.37
CA ARG A 97 -12.68 -13.13 -8.44
C ARG A 97 -13.58 -11.93 -8.61
N VAL A 98 -14.81 -12.08 -8.10
CA VAL A 98 -15.77 -10.98 -7.93
C VAL A 98 -15.68 -10.50 -6.48
N ILE A 99 -15.69 -9.19 -6.28
CA ILE A 99 -15.69 -8.53 -4.98
C ILE A 99 -17.02 -7.80 -4.85
N GLU A 100 -17.85 -8.25 -3.92
CA GLU A 100 -19.08 -7.55 -3.55
C GLU A 100 -18.74 -6.49 -2.50
N LEU A 101 -19.13 -5.25 -2.76
CA LEU A 101 -18.91 -4.15 -1.84
C LEU A 101 -20.09 -4.07 -0.87
N THR A 102 -19.78 -3.95 0.41
CA THR A 102 -20.83 -3.79 1.43
C THR A 102 -21.50 -2.41 1.33
N ALA A 103 -22.74 -2.31 1.81
CA ALA A 103 -23.59 -1.11 1.70
C ALA A 103 -22.96 0.20 2.21
N ASN A 104 -21.90 0.12 3.03
CA ASN A 104 -21.16 1.28 3.54
C ASN A 104 -20.11 1.83 2.56
N GLN A 105 -19.93 1.17 1.42
CA GLN A 105 -18.96 1.59 0.39
C GLN A 105 -19.73 2.29 -0.73
N ARG A 106 -19.74 3.62 -0.69
CA ARG A 106 -20.36 4.45 -1.73
C ARG A 106 -19.58 4.32 -3.04
N THR A 107 -20.06 3.46 -3.93
CA THR A 107 -19.57 3.34 -5.31
C THR A 107 -20.75 3.21 -6.25
N ASP A 108 -20.59 3.69 -7.47
CA ASP A 108 -21.59 3.57 -8.54
C ASP A 108 -21.80 2.11 -9.00
N SER A 109 -20.94 1.21 -8.54
CA SER A 109 -21.04 -0.23 -8.80
C SER A 109 -20.82 -1.00 -7.50
N PRO A 110 -21.78 -1.78 -7.03
CA PRO A 110 -21.67 -2.61 -5.82
C PRO A 110 -20.74 -3.81 -6.03
N VAL A 111 -20.30 -4.05 -7.25
CA VAL A 111 -19.49 -5.19 -7.63
C VAL A 111 -18.21 -4.73 -8.33
N LEU A 112 -17.08 -5.27 -7.91
CA LEU A 112 -15.79 -5.10 -8.56
C LEU A 112 -15.23 -6.47 -8.98
N ILE A 113 -14.36 -6.47 -9.95
CA ILE A 113 -13.71 -7.66 -10.49
C ILE A 113 -12.20 -7.50 -10.36
N ASP A 114 -11.58 -8.39 -9.60
CA ASP A 114 -10.13 -8.61 -9.69
C ASP A 114 -9.82 -9.37 -10.95
N ALA A 115 -8.86 -8.90 -11.73
CA ALA A 115 -8.42 -9.55 -12.94
C ALA A 115 -6.90 -9.46 -13.09
N VAL A 116 -6.33 -10.41 -13.83
CA VAL A 116 -4.93 -10.36 -14.24
C VAL A 116 -4.83 -10.11 -15.73
N ILE A 117 -3.90 -9.24 -16.11
CA ILE A 117 -3.52 -8.95 -17.48
C ILE A 117 -2.09 -9.42 -17.71
N GLY A 118 -1.82 -9.99 -18.88
CA GLY A 118 -0.48 -10.43 -19.28
C GLY A 118 -0.46 -10.99 -20.70
N ARG A 119 0.71 -11.36 -21.19
CA ARG A 119 0.79 -12.21 -22.37
C ARG A 119 0.12 -13.55 -22.04
N ARG A 120 -0.50 -14.19 -23.02
CA ARG A 120 -1.32 -15.39 -22.80
C ARG A 120 -0.65 -16.43 -21.87
N ARG A 121 0.63 -16.75 -22.11
CA ARG A 121 1.38 -17.73 -21.31
C ARG A 121 1.52 -17.29 -19.85
N ASP A 122 1.92 -16.04 -19.63
CA ASP A 122 2.19 -15.53 -18.28
C ASP A 122 0.91 -15.32 -17.47
N ALA A 123 -0.14 -14.79 -18.10
CA ALA A 123 -1.44 -14.66 -17.47
C ALA A 123 -2.05 -16.02 -17.09
N GLN A 124 -1.90 -17.04 -17.93
CA GLN A 124 -2.33 -18.41 -17.60
C GLN A 124 -1.52 -19.01 -16.44
N ARG A 125 -0.19 -18.75 -16.39
CA ARG A 125 0.65 -19.14 -15.26
C ARG A 125 0.20 -18.45 -13.98
N PHE A 126 -0.12 -17.16 -14.07
CA PHE A 126 -0.64 -16.40 -12.93
C PHE A 126 -1.96 -16.99 -12.42
N VAL A 127 -2.93 -17.27 -13.29
CA VAL A 127 -4.20 -17.91 -12.92
C VAL A 127 -3.98 -19.26 -12.23
N LYS A 128 -3.03 -20.07 -12.71
CA LYS A 128 -2.66 -21.35 -12.06
C LYS A 128 -2.04 -21.13 -10.67
N ALA A 129 -1.14 -20.15 -10.53
CA ALA A 129 -0.54 -19.78 -9.26
C ALA A 129 -1.61 -19.23 -8.27
N TRP A 130 -2.52 -18.39 -8.75
CA TRP A 130 -3.65 -17.87 -7.97
C TRP A 130 -4.51 -19.01 -7.39
N LYS A 131 -4.91 -19.99 -8.22
CA LYS A 131 -5.72 -21.13 -7.78
C LYS A 131 -5.01 -21.99 -6.73
N ARG A 132 -3.68 -22.09 -6.80
CA ARG A 132 -2.85 -22.85 -5.85
C ARG A 132 -2.39 -22.01 -4.66
N ARG A 133 -2.73 -20.69 -4.63
CA ARG A 133 -2.25 -19.74 -3.63
C ARG A 133 -0.72 -19.65 -3.57
N ASP A 134 -0.07 -19.80 -4.70
CA ASP A 134 1.38 -19.71 -4.85
C ASP A 134 1.79 -18.24 -4.95
N THR A 135 1.95 -17.61 -3.78
CA THR A 135 2.26 -16.18 -3.66
C THR A 135 3.64 -15.83 -4.20
N GLU A 136 4.59 -16.77 -4.15
CA GLU A 136 5.94 -16.58 -4.71
C GLU A 136 5.88 -16.45 -6.23
N GLU A 137 5.20 -17.37 -6.91
CA GLU A 137 5.05 -17.32 -8.36
C GLU A 137 4.20 -16.10 -8.80
N MET A 138 3.13 -15.78 -8.06
CA MET A 138 2.35 -14.57 -8.32
C MET A 138 3.21 -13.32 -8.21
N GLY A 139 3.98 -13.16 -7.12
CA GLY A 139 4.87 -12.02 -6.92
C GLY A 139 5.94 -11.91 -8.00
N ARG A 140 6.49 -13.04 -8.45
CA ARG A 140 7.47 -13.11 -9.54
C ARG A 140 6.85 -12.62 -10.86
N LEU A 141 5.64 -13.05 -11.19
CA LEU A 141 4.91 -12.62 -12.39
C LEU A 141 4.49 -11.16 -12.34
N LEU A 142 4.25 -10.62 -11.14
CA LEU A 142 3.98 -9.19 -10.93
C LEU A 142 5.26 -8.32 -10.93
N GLY A 143 6.43 -8.94 -11.13
CA GLY A 143 7.70 -8.21 -11.17
C GLY A 143 8.19 -7.73 -9.80
N TYR A 144 7.69 -8.30 -8.70
CA TYR A 144 8.12 -7.90 -7.37
C TYR A 144 9.54 -8.38 -7.07
N PRO A 145 10.41 -7.54 -6.49
CA PRO A 145 11.77 -7.92 -6.14
C PRO A 145 11.82 -9.18 -5.26
N ARG A 146 12.83 -10.01 -5.48
CA ARG A 146 13.00 -11.28 -4.72
C ARG A 146 13.03 -11.02 -3.20
N CYS A 147 13.83 -10.05 -2.75
CA CYS A 147 13.91 -9.70 -1.33
C CYS A 147 12.55 -9.31 -0.73
N CYS A 148 11.71 -8.59 -1.49
CA CYS A 148 10.37 -8.20 -1.05
C CYS A 148 9.39 -9.39 -1.03
N ARG A 149 9.52 -10.36 -1.95
CA ARG A 149 8.74 -11.60 -1.92
C ARG A 149 9.12 -12.48 -0.72
N GLU A 150 10.41 -12.63 -0.45
CA GLU A 150 10.93 -13.34 0.73
C GLU A 150 10.47 -12.66 2.04
N PHE A 151 10.50 -11.32 2.08
CA PHE A 151 9.97 -10.54 3.20
C PHE A 151 8.47 -10.79 3.39
N PHE A 152 7.67 -10.71 2.31
CA PHE A 152 6.24 -10.97 2.35
C PHE A 152 5.95 -12.37 2.91
N ARG A 153 6.63 -13.40 2.40
CA ARG A 153 6.50 -14.76 2.89
C ARG A 153 6.82 -14.86 4.38
N THR A 154 7.90 -14.25 4.83
CA THR A 154 8.34 -14.32 6.23
C THR A 154 7.35 -13.60 7.15
N VAL A 155 6.90 -12.42 6.78
CA VAL A 155 6.12 -11.54 7.66
C VAL A 155 4.64 -11.89 7.61
N PHE A 156 4.10 -12.11 6.42
CA PHE A 156 2.66 -12.34 6.23
C PHE A 156 2.29 -13.82 6.32
N GLU A 157 2.96 -14.70 5.57
CA GLU A 157 2.57 -16.11 5.52
C GLU A 157 3.00 -16.88 6.77
N LEU A 158 4.24 -16.69 7.21
CA LEU A 158 4.78 -17.44 8.35
C LEU A 158 4.41 -16.81 9.68
N ARG A 159 4.46 -15.47 9.81
CA ARG A 159 4.14 -14.76 11.06
C ARG A 159 2.72 -14.26 11.13
N ARG A 160 1.99 -14.26 10.01
CA ARG A 160 0.60 -13.80 9.88
C ARG A 160 0.37 -12.36 10.35
N LEU A 161 1.37 -11.49 10.20
CA LEU A 161 1.22 -10.09 10.54
C LEU A 161 0.25 -9.40 9.56
N ILE A 162 -0.69 -8.63 10.08
CA ILE A 162 -1.70 -7.92 9.30
C ILE A 162 -1.11 -6.65 8.70
N ASP A 163 -0.40 -5.85 9.50
CA ASP A 163 0.30 -4.66 9.04
C ASP A 163 1.81 -4.90 8.97
N GLN A 164 2.29 -4.98 7.75
CA GLN A 164 3.70 -5.25 7.45
C GLN A 164 4.53 -3.97 7.39
N THR A 165 3.89 -2.80 7.40
CA THR A 165 4.56 -1.49 7.27
C THR A 165 5.53 -1.27 8.43
N TRP A 166 5.13 -1.68 9.64
CA TRP A 166 5.99 -1.66 10.82
C TRP A 166 7.29 -2.43 10.61
N THR A 167 7.20 -3.66 10.10
CA THR A 167 8.37 -4.50 9.87
C THR A 167 9.26 -3.94 8.77
N ALA A 168 8.68 -3.34 7.74
CA ALA A 168 9.45 -2.63 6.71
C ALA A 168 10.19 -1.42 7.28
N ALA A 169 9.53 -0.66 8.17
CA ALA A 169 10.17 0.45 8.89
C ALA A 169 11.34 -0.03 9.75
N MET A 170 11.18 -1.11 10.51
CA MET A 170 12.22 -1.71 11.34
C MET A 170 13.42 -2.21 10.53
N ASN A 171 13.21 -2.64 9.30
CA ASN A 171 14.26 -3.10 8.40
C ASN A 171 14.96 -1.95 7.66
N THR A 172 14.54 -0.70 7.88
CA THR A 172 15.10 0.47 7.21
C THR A 172 16.33 0.96 7.96
N THR A 173 17.49 1.00 7.29
CA THR A 173 18.77 1.34 7.93
C THR A 173 18.82 2.80 8.39
N ALA A 174 18.22 3.72 7.60
CA ALA A 174 18.09 5.13 7.96
C ALA A 174 17.06 5.39 9.08
N ALA A 175 16.35 4.36 9.56
CA ALA A 175 15.44 4.51 10.67
C ALA A 175 16.22 4.75 11.98
N LYS A 176 15.91 5.85 12.67
CA LYS A 176 16.39 6.13 14.00
C LYS A 176 15.35 5.72 15.02
N HIS A 177 15.75 4.89 15.96
CA HIS A 177 14.90 4.37 17.02
C HIS A 177 15.13 5.21 18.29
N GLU A 178 14.11 5.92 18.73
CA GLU A 178 14.11 6.70 19.96
C GLU A 178 12.87 6.32 20.77
N ASP A 179 13.04 5.63 21.87
CA ASP A 179 11.96 5.10 22.72
C ASP A 179 10.92 4.32 21.88
N ARG A 180 9.75 4.93 21.68
CA ARG A 180 8.61 4.37 20.94
C ARG A 180 8.46 4.96 19.54
N VAL A 181 9.42 5.76 19.10
CA VAL A 181 9.36 6.47 17.83
C VAL A 181 10.42 5.90 16.91
N ILE A 182 10.02 5.58 15.69
CA ILE A 182 10.93 5.32 14.59
C ILE A 182 10.84 6.51 13.65
N ARG A 183 11.94 7.23 13.51
CA ARG A 183 12.07 8.32 12.52
C ARG A 183 12.77 7.80 11.29
N ILE A 184 12.15 8.02 10.14
CA ILE A 184 12.65 7.55 8.85
C ILE A 184 12.94 8.75 7.96
N THR A 185 14.18 8.81 7.46
CA THR A 185 14.59 9.76 6.42
C THR A 185 15.14 8.92 5.28
N ALA A 186 14.39 8.79 4.21
CA ALA A 186 14.78 8.01 3.04
C ALA A 186 14.23 8.67 1.77
N THR A 187 14.49 8.06 0.63
CA THR A 187 13.95 8.57 -0.64
C THR A 187 12.43 8.41 -0.69
N PRO A 188 11.69 9.35 -1.31
CA PRO A 188 10.23 9.25 -1.41
C PRO A 188 9.80 7.94 -2.10
N TRP A 189 10.59 7.43 -3.04
CA TRP A 189 10.29 6.19 -3.75
C TRP A 189 10.30 4.92 -2.89
N GLY A 190 10.78 4.99 -1.66
CA GLY A 190 10.66 3.92 -0.66
C GLY A 190 9.45 4.07 0.26
N ASN A 191 8.81 5.25 0.29
CA ASN A 191 7.72 5.53 1.21
C ASN A 191 6.42 4.83 0.81
N SER A 192 6.01 3.84 1.60
CA SER A 192 4.75 3.12 1.41
C SER A 192 3.66 3.48 2.43
N LEU A 193 3.87 4.49 3.28
CA LEU A 193 2.91 4.87 4.32
C LEU A 193 1.56 5.32 3.78
N LEU A 194 1.57 6.00 2.61
CA LEU A 194 0.35 6.54 2.00
C LEU A 194 -0.27 5.61 0.92
N ARG A 195 0.22 4.36 0.81
CA ARG A 195 -0.23 3.40 -0.22
C ARG A 195 -1.74 3.13 -0.18
N THR A 196 -2.34 3.18 1.01
CA THR A 196 -3.76 2.89 1.22
C THR A 196 -4.68 3.92 0.59
N ILE A 197 -4.20 5.14 0.37
CA ILE A 197 -4.94 6.18 -0.36
C ILE A 197 -4.51 6.30 -1.83
N GLY A 198 -3.67 5.37 -2.31
CA GLY A 198 -3.21 5.33 -3.70
C GLY A 198 -1.93 6.11 -3.98
N LEU A 199 -1.36 6.79 -2.99
CA LEU A 199 -0.05 7.44 -3.08
C LEU A 199 1.04 6.41 -2.73
N LYS A 200 1.58 5.78 -3.73
CA LYS A 200 2.55 4.69 -3.60
C LYS A 200 3.60 4.77 -4.71
N PRO A 201 4.87 4.53 -4.41
CA PRO A 201 5.93 4.52 -5.42
C PRO A 201 5.97 3.21 -6.22
N VAL A 202 5.53 2.12 -5.60
CA VAL A 202 5.49 0.77 -6.18
C VAL A 202 4.20 0.05 -5.79
N LEU A 203 3.89 -1.04 -6.47
CA LEU A 203 2.63 -1.78 -6.28
C LEU A 203 2.70 -2.82 -5.15
N HIS A 204 3.90 -3.19 -4.73
CA HIS A 204 4.13 -4.09 -3.60
C HIS A 204 4.52 -3.34 -2.33
N LEU A 205 4.54 -4.03 -1.20
CA LEU A 205 5.15 -3.52 0.02
C LEU A 205 6.66 -3.80 -0.03
N PRO A 206 7.53 -2.78 0.01
CA PRO A 206 8.96 -2.96 0.09
C PRO A 206 9.38 -3.69 1.38
N CYS A 207 10.46 -4.46 1.34
CA CYS A 207 11.01 -5.10 2.55
C CYS A 207 11.68 -4.12 3.52
N SER A 208 12.04 -2.94 3.04
CA SER A 208 12.45 -1.76 3.79
C SER A 208 12.16 -0.52 2.94
N PHE A 209 12.10 0.65 3.55
CA PHE A 209 11.90 1.91 2.82
C PHE A 209 13.15 2.37 2.03
N GLU A 210 14.24 1.62 2.15
CA GLU A 210 15.50 1.81 1.40
C GLU A 210 15.81 0.63 0.47
N CYS A 211 14.84 -0.24 0.21
CA CYS A 211 15.06 -1.39 -0.66
C CYS A 211 15.46 -0.94 -2.07
N ALA A 212 16.74 -1.10 -2.43
CA ALA A 212 17.29 -0.65 -3.71
C ALA A 212 16.51 -1.16 -4.93
N ALA A 213 16.12 -2.45 -4.91
CA ALA A 213 15.33 -3.03 -5.99
C ALA A 213 13.91 -2.44 -6.09
N SER A 214 13.31 -2.02 -4.97
CA SER A 214 12.02 -1.33 -4.97
C SER A 214 12.15 0.12 -5.44
N LEU A 215 13.24 0.79 -5.06
CA LEU A 215 13.54 2.15 -5.52
C LEU A 215 13.75 2.18 -7.03
N GLU A 216 14.52 1.24 -7.58
CA GLU A 216 14.72 1.08 -9.02
C GLU A 216 13.39 0.82 -9.74
N LEU A 217 12.57 -0.08 -9.22
CA LEU A 217 11.26 -0.38 -9.78
C LEU A 217 10.34 0.85 -9.74
N GLY A 218 10.35 1.62 -8.65
CA GLY A 218 9.60 2.86 -8.52
C GLY A 218 10.03 3.92 -9.54
N ALA A 219 11.34 4.05 -9.79
CA ALA A 219 11.88 4.93 -10.83
C ALA A 219 11.36 4.53 -12.22
N ARG A 220 11.40 3.24 -12.58
CA ARG A 220 10.88 2.73 -13.86
C ARG A 220 9.38 2.97 -14.04
N PHE A 221 8.57 2.81 -12.98
CA PHE A 221 7.16 3.17 -13.03
C PHE A 221 6.94 4.67 -13.21
N SER A 222 7.72 5.50 -12.52
CA SER A 222 7.65 6.97 -12.67
C SER A 222 7.99 7.42 -14.08
N GLU A 223 9.02 6.82 -14.69
CA GLU A 223 9.40 7.08 -16.08
C GLU A 223 8.28 6.67 -17.03
N LEU A 224 7.69 5.49 -16.84
CA LEU A 224 6.54 5.06 -17.63
C LEU A 224 5.36 6.02 -17.49
N MET A 225 5.04 6.47 -16.27
CA MET A 225 3.98 7.45 -16.05
C MET A 225 4.26 8.75 -16.80
N CYS A 226 5.49 9.26 -16.75
CA CYS A 226 5.88 10.46 -17.50
C CYS A 226 5.73 10.26 -19.01
N THR A 227 6.16 9.11 -19.53
CA THR A 227 6.06 8.76 -20.97
C THR A 227 4.59 8.66 -21.42
N GLU A 228 3.71 8.20 -20.55
CA GLU A 228 2.27 8.12 -20.79
C GLU A 228 1.51 9.45 -20.55
N GLY A 229 2.25 10.55 -20.33
CA GLY A 229 1.69 11.90 -20.20
C GLY A 229 1.27 12.31 -18.77
N TYR A 230 1.71 11.59 -17.74
CA TYR A 230 1.36 11.85 -16.33
C TYR A 230 2.49 12.51 -15.55
N ALA A 231 3.27 13.39 -16.17
CA ALA A 231 4.42 14.04 -15.51
C ALA A 231 4.03 14.90 -14.30
N GLU A 232 2.86 15.59 -14.37
CA GLU A 232 2.34 16.37 -13.25
C GLU A 232 1.96 15.48 -12.05
N GLU A 233 1.32 14.35 -12.34
CA GLU A 233 0.95 13.36 -11.32
C GLU A 233 2.17 12.74 -10.66
N VAL A 234 3.24 12.49 -11.41
CA VAL A 234 4.52 12.01 -10.86
C VAL A 234 5.16 13.08 -9.97
N THR A 235 5.12 14.34 -10.39
CA THR A 235 5.64 15.47 -9.59
C THR A 235 4.90 15.58 -8.27
N TYR A 236 3.57 15.58 -8.31
CA TYR A 236 2.74 15.61 -7.11
C TYR A 236 2.95 14.36 -6.23
N LEU A 237 3.01 13.17 -6.83
CA LEU A 237 3.28 11.92 -6.10
C LEU A 237 4.60 12.01 -5.34
N ARG A 238 5.66 12.49 -5.99
CA ARG A 238 6.98 12.65 -5.34
C ARG A 238 6.91 13.63 -4.18
N GLU A 239 6.22 14.74 -4.34
CA GLU A 239 5.99 15.72 -3.27
C GLU A 239 5.21 15.10 -2.11
N ALA A 240 4.09 14.44 -2.38
CA ALA A 240 3.26 13.80 -1.38
C ALA A 240 4.00 12.70 -0.60
N LEU A 241 4.86 11.93 -1.25
CA LEU A 241 5.69 10.92 -0.60
C LEU A 241 6.79 11.52 0.29
N GLN A 242 7.05 12.83 0.18
CA GLN A 242 7.97 13.57 1.05
C GLN A 242 7.26 14.27 2.22
N TRP A 243 5.94 14.22 2.28
CA TRP A 243 5.24 14.80 3.43
C TRP A 243 5.73 14.15 4.73
N PRO A 244 5.99 14.97 5.77
CA PRO A 244 6.25 14.39 7.09
C PRO A 244 5.04 13.56 7.49
N ALA A 245 5.30 12.33 7.90
CA ALA A 245 4.25 11.41 8.29
C ALA A 245 4.60 10.74 9.63
N GLU A 246 3.58 10.57 10.43
CA GLU A 246 3.63 9.81 11.67
C GLU A 246 2.67 8.62 11.54
N TRP A 247 3.18 7.42 11.75
CA TRP A 247 2.39 6.21 11.86
C TRP A 247 2.43 5.70 13.29
N SER A 248 1.28 5.47 13.89
CA SER A 248 1.17 4.93 15.24
C SER A 248 0.18 3.79 15.29
N GLY A 249 0.51 2.73 16.03
CA GLY A 249 -0.37 1.60 16.28
C GLY A 249 -0.77 1.53 17.74
N LEU A 250 -2.07 1.40 18.01
CA LEU A 250 -2.62 1.22 19.35
C LEU A 250 -3.92 0.41 19.27
N HIS A 251 -4.03 -0.61 20.11
CA HIS A 251 -5.23 -1.47 20.19
C HIS A 251 -5.70 -2.02 18.84
N GLY A 252 -4.75 -2.46 18.00
CA GLY A 252 -5.06 -3.04 16.68
C GLY A 252 -5.46 -2.02 15.61
N ILE A 253 -5.34 -0.73 15.88
CA ILE A 253 -5.58 0.35 14.92
C ILE A 253 -4.27 1.06 14.65
N ALA A 254 -3.89 1.16 13.38
CA ALA A 254 -2.82 2.04 12.93
C ALA A 254 -3.39 3.36 12.44
N GLU A 255 -2.75 4.45 12.81
CA GLU A 255 -3.09 5.80 12.38
C GLU A 255 -1.88 6.44 11.73
N ILE A 256 -2.02 6.87 10.47
CA ILE A 256 -1.01 7.60 9.73
C ILE A 256 -1.49 9.04 9.65
N ARG A 257 -0.67 9.96 10.14
CA ARG A 257 -0.93 11.41 10.10
C ARG A 257 0.09 12.10 9.20
N THR A 258 -0.42 12.98 8.37
CA THR A 258 0.38 13.88 7.53
C THR A 258 -0.15 15.30 7.68
N PRO A 259 0.50 16.32 7.11
CA PRO A 259 -0.08 17.67 7.07
C PRO A 259 -1.40 17.77 6.32
N VAL A 260 -1.76 16.78 5.52
CA VAL A 260 -2.91 16.82 4.61
C VAL A 260 -4.02 15.86 5.04
N VAL A 261 -3.65 14.63 5.40
CA VAL A 261 -4.61 13.56 5.70
C VAL A 261 -4.22 12.76 6.92
N LYS A 262 -5.24 12.22 7.57
CA LYS A 262 -5.16 11.21 8.59
C LYS A 262 -5.80 9.92 8.06
N ILE A 263 -5.08 8.82 8.13
CA ILE A 263 -5.52 7.51 7.66
C ILE A 263 -5.52 6.56 8.86
N CYS A 264 -6.65 5.89 9.09
CA CYS A 264 -6.74 4.84 10.10
C CYS A 264 -6.88 3.49 9.39
N THR A 265 -6.03 2.54 9.75
CA THR A 265 -6.03 1.17 9.23
C THR A 265 -5.98 0.17 10.38
N ARG A 266 -6.20 -1.10 10.06
CA ARG A 266 -6.02 -2.19 11.01
C ARG A 266 -4.54 -2.55 11.15
N THR A 267 -4.10 -2.89 12.37
CA THR A 267 -2.77 -3.42 12.65
C THR A 267 -2.84 -4.55 13.68
N ASP A 268 -1.82 -5.38 13.73
CA ASP A 268 -1.61 -6.41 14.76
C ASP A 268 -0.81 -5.90 15.98
N SER A 269 -0.37 -4.66 15.97
CA SER A 269 0.30 -4.01 17.10
C SER A 269 -0.72 -3.57 18.15
N THR A 270 -1.21 -4.52 18.95
CA THR A 270 -2.37 -4.28 19.82
C THR A 270 -2.04 -3.77 21.22
N ALA A 271 -0.91 -4.16 21.79
CA ALA A 271 -0.60 -3.92 23.20
C ALA A 271 0.28 -2.69 23.45
N GLN A 272 0.92 -2.18 22.41
CA GLN A 272 1.94 -1.14 22.54
C GLN A 272 1.76 -0.07 21.49
N LYS A 273 1.90 1.19 21.91
CA LYS A 273 1.92 2.30 20.96
C LYS A 273 3.27 2.32 20.24
N ILE A 274 3.20 2.22 18.92
CA ILE A 274 4.35 2.29 18.03
C ILE A 274 4.15 3.52 17.13
N VAL A 275 5.18 4.33 16.96
CA VAL A 275 5.14 5.52 16.13
C VAL A 275 6.26 5.44 15.10
N VAL A 276 5.88 5.53 13.82
CA VAL A 276 6.82 5.66 12.71
C VAL A 276 6.68 7.06 12.14
N GLN A 277 7.76 7.83 12.13
CA GLN A 277 7.79 9.17 11.56
C GLN A 277 8.58 9.16 10.27
N TRP A 278 7.94 9.59 9.19
CA TRP A 278 8.59 9.88 7.93
C TRP A 278 8.89 11.37 7.85
N LEU A 279 10.16 11.71 7.85
CA LEU A 279 10.61 13.10 7.75
C LEU A 279 10.91 13.39 6.27
N GLY A 280 9.95 13.96 5.58
CA GLY A 280 10.11 14.42 4.21
C GLY A 280 10.99 15.66 4.13
N SER A 281 11.56 15.91 2.95
CA SER A 281 12.44 17.05 2.69
C SER A 281 11.66 18.36 2.49
N GLN A 282 10.40 18.29 2.11
CA GLN A 282 9.56 19.46 1.79
C GLN A 282 8.12 19.24 2.24
N TYR A 283 7.49 20.32 2.65
CA TYR A 283 6.04 20.39 2.79
C TYR A 283 5.42 20.81 1.46
N PRO A 284 4.19 20.34 1.14
CA PRO A 284 3.41 20.92 0.07
C PRO A 284 3.24 22.42 0.30
N SER A 285 3.16 23.19 -0.78
CA SER A 285 2.97 24.64 -0.69
C SER A 285 1.72 25.05 0.08
N GLU A 286 0.67 24.26 -0.01
CA GLU A 286 -0.57 24.42 0.75
C GLU A 286 -0.36 24.10 2.24
N GLY A 287 0.44 23.12 2.59
CA GLY A 287 0.82 22.80 3.97
C GLY A 287 1.62 23.92 4.63
N ALA A 288 2.43 24.63 3.86
CA ALA A 288 3.21 25.79 4.35
C ALA A 288 2.34 27.00 4.72
N ARG A 289 1.07 27.05 4.30
CA ARG A 289 0.14 28.15 4.61
C ARG A 289 -0.42 28.13 6.04
N GLY A 290 0.28 27.56 6.98
CA GLY A 290 -0.08 27.59 8.38
C GLY A 290 -0.60 26.26 8.93
N LEU A 291 -0.62 25.20 8.15
CA LEU A 291 -0.79 23.85 8.64
C LEU A 291 0.50 23.38 9.31
N THR A 292 0.99 24.11 10.29
CA THR A 292 1.98 23.59 11.23
C THR A 292 1.31 22.47 12.00
N TYR A 293 1.47 21.27 11.50
CA TYR A 293 1.09 20.09 12.25
C TYR A 293 2.19 19.84 13.27
N PRO A 294 1.94 20.11 14.55
CA PRO A 294 2.83 19.58 15.55
C PRO A 294 2.62 18.07 15.52
N PHE A 295 3.58 17.32 15.00
CA PHE A 295 3.66 15.89 15.27
C PHE A 295 3.94 15.78 16.77
N ILE A 296 2.88 15.85 17.57
CA ILE A 296 2.98 15.63 19.01
C ILE A 296 3.23 14.15 19.15
N VAL A 297 4.44 13.79 19.49
CA VAL A 297 4.77 12.46 19.98
C VAL A 297 3.97 12.29 21.27
N ARG A 298 2.82 11.63 21.19
CA ARG A 298 2.06 11.27 22.37
C ARG A 298 2.75 10.07 23.01
N HIS A 299 3.59 10.31 23.98
CA HIS A 299 4.05 9.28 24.88
C HIS A 299 2.84 8.74 25.64
N SER A 300 2.55 7.47 25.53
CA SER A 300 1.69 6.82 26.50
C SER A 300 2.53 6.55 27.74
N ASP A 301 2.01 6.80 28.93
CA ASP A 301 2.70 6.61 30.22
C ASP A 301 2.97 5.14 30.60
N SER A 302 2.72 4.20 29.71
CA SER A 302 2.99 2.77 29.91
C SER A 302 4.36 2.36 29.36
N ASP A 303 4.98 1.38 29.96
CA ASP A 303 6.33 0.86 29.68
C ASP A 303 6.73 0.80 28.19
N PRO A 304 8.02 1.03 27.86
CA PRO A 304 8.49 1.00 26.48
C PRO A 304 8.17 -0.35 25.83
N PRO A 305 7.72 -0.36 24.58
CA PRO A 305 7.49 -1.60 23.85
C PRO A 305 8.79 -2.40 23.81
N LYS A 306 8.77 -3.62 24.26
CA LYS A 306 9.85 -4.57 23.98
C LYS A 306 9.86 -4.75 22.47
N LEU A 307 10.76 -4.05 21.80
CA LEU A 307 11.06 -4.25 20.41
C LEU A 307 11.40 -5.71 20.21
N VAL A 308 10.51 -6.47 19.60
CA VAL A 308 10.85 -7.82 19.14
C VAL A 308 11.82 -7.64 18.00
N ALA A 309 13.09 -7.54 18.35
CA ALA A 309 14.16 -7.58 17.38
C ALA A 309 14.00 -8.86 16.57
N ILE A 310 13.80 -8.70 15.27
CA ILE A 310 13.84 -9.81 14.35
C ILE A 310 15.30 -10.25 14.31
N GLN A 311 15.64 -11.24 15.15
CA GLN A 311 16.97 -11.85 15.08
C GLN A 311 17.10 -12.42 13.66
N ARG A 312 18.04 -11.86 12.93
CA ARG A 312 18.54 -12.47 11.69
C ARG A 312 19.18 -13.80 12.10
N LYS A 313 18.56 -14.90 11.70
CA LYS A 313 19.21 -16.18 11.56
C LYS A 313 19.70 -16.32 10.15
#